data_b6c23c5fe46b09ae3c4633abc22f737c
#
_entry.id   b6c23c5fe46b09ae3c4633abc22f737c
#
_cell.length_a   1.000
_cell.length_b   1.000
_cell.length_c   1.000
_cell.angle_alpha   90.00
_cell.angle_beta   90.00
_cell.angle_gamma   90.00
#
_symmetry.space_group_name_H-M   'P 1'
#
loop_
_entity.id
_entity.type
_entity.pdbx_description
1 polymer ?
#
loop_
_entity_poly.entity_id
_entity_poly.type
_entity_poly.pdbx_seq_one_letter_code
_entity_poly.pdbx_strand_id
1 'polypeptide(L)'
;MSINSALLAGVSGLVANSASMAAISDNIANTNTTAYKRSQINFSNVVTAQVVKGRYSAGGVEAITRNFISNQGLIQAASSPTDLAIAGNGFFVVTDKGVNVTSQDPRYFTRSGSFSVDSDGYLVNDSGYYLQGWPSDSDGNITTDPSDLTQMKSINIKDLGAQVLQTSNVIVNANLDKRGVTGSVGDATYVPTTAFSMADYANNPATGTKPDFSFQMNVIDSGGGTRRVAMAFLKDSSAANTWHAEIYSVPASDIVGATRPGQIAAGRVRFNSDGSFNQATSTLFGLGNPPNIAIAASTATAGIRWAAGLGIEASDVDLDLSKFTQFSSTSTVTSLNPNGAPLGNVVGVEVSEEGRVSAIFDNNLIRLVAQIGLATFANPDGLEAIGGNAYIQSTESGEYSVKQPQLGGAGKIESSALEASTVDLSSEFTGLITTQRAYSASSKIITTADQMLEELINIKR
;
A
#
# COMPACT_ATOMS: atom_id res chain seq x y z
N MET A 1 -15.24 -61.11 -27.13
CA MET A 1 -15.10 -59.67 -27.35
C MET A 1 -15.26 -59.42 -28.85
N SER A 2 -16.01 -58.37 -29.23
CA SER A 2 -15.99 -57.99 -30.65
C SER A 2 -14.69 -57.21 -30.91
N ILE A 3 -14.05 -57.45 -32.05
CA ILE A 3 -12.84 -56.75 -32.47
C ILE A 3 -13.10 -55.22 -32.44
N ASN A 4 -14.29 -54.78 -32.79
CA ASN A 4 -14.72 -53.39 -32.69
C ASN A 4 -14.65 -52.81 -31.25
N SER A 5 -15.03 -53.56 -30.22
CA SER A 5 -14.94 -53.08 -28.84
C SER A 5 -13.49 -52.95 -28.36
N ALA A 6 -12.59 -53.81 -28.87
CA ALA A 6 -11.16 -53.70 -28.60
C ALA A 6 -10.53 -52.47 -29.31
N LEU A 7 -10.95 -52.22 -30.57
CA LEU A 7 -10.53 -51.00 -31.30
C LEU A 7 -11.00 -49.73 -30.61
N LEU A 8 -12.28 -49.64 -30.20
CA LEU A 8 -12.83 -48.48 -29.49
C LEU A 8 -12.09 -48.23 -28.17
N ALA A 9 -11.82 -49.30 -27.41
CA ALA A 9 -11.05 -49.17 -26.17
C ALA A 9 -9.59 -48.72 -26.44
N GLY A 10 -8.95 -49.22 -27.50
CA GLY A 10 -7.62 -48.80 -27.93
C GLY A 10 -7.57 -47.32 -28.34
N VAL A 11 -8.55 -46.88 -29.15
CA VAL A 11 -8.65 -45.49 -29.62
C VAL A 11 -8.92 -44.54 -28.45
N SER A 12 -9.90 -44.85 -27.57
CA SER A 12 -10.18 -44.02 -26.40
C SER A 12 -8.97 -43.91 -25.44
N GLY A 13 -8.25 -45.03 -25.25
CA GLY A 13 -7.00 -45.02 -24.45
C GLY A 13 -5.90 -44.21 -25.11
N LEU A 14 -5.79 -44.21 -26.44
CA LEU A 14 -4.81 -43.41 -27.17
C LEU A 14 -5.12 -41.91 -27.05
N VAL A 15 -6.38 -41.52 -27.23
CA VAL A 15 -6.83 -40.12 -27.06
C VAL A 15 -6.58 -39.64 -25.64
N ALA A 16 -6.96 -40.43 -24.63
CA ALA A 16 -6.79 -40.06 -23.23
C ALA A 16 -5.32 -39.95 -22.82
N ASN A 17 -4.44 -40.86 -23.28
CA ASN A 17 -3.00 -40.78 -23.04
C ASN A 17 -2.36 -39.61 -23.80
N SER A 18 -2.85 -39.28 -25.01
CA SER A 18 -2.40 -38.08 -25.73
C SER A 18 -2.74 -36.80 -24.97
N ALA A 19 -3.95 -36.66 -24.44
CA ALA A 19 -4.35 -35.55 -23.61
C ALA A 19 -3.50 -35.45 -22.33
N SER A 20 -3.23 -36.60 -21.67
CA SER A 20 -2.34 -36.64 -20.50
C SER A 20 -0.92 -36.21 -20.84
N MET A 21 -0.39 -36.61 -21.98
CA MET A 21 0.96 -36.19 -22.43
C MET A 21 1.01 -34.71 -22.72
N ALA A 22 -0.03 -34.11 -23.29
CA ALA A 22 -0.14 -32.68 -23.52
C ALA A 22 -0.16 -31.91 -22.19
N ALA A 23 -0.98 -32.30 -21.22
CA ALA A 23 -1.02 -31.65 -19.89
C ALA A 23 0.32 -31.76 -19.17
N ILE A 24 1.02 -32.88 -19.20
CA ILE A 24 2.35 -33.05 -18.62
C ILE A 24 3.36 -32.12 -19.31
N SER A 25 3.29 -32.01 -20.64
CA SER A 25 4.18 -31.12 -21.40
C SER A 25 3.94 -29.67 -21.07
N ASP A 26 2.69 -29.23 -20.89
CA ASP A 26 2.34 -27.89 -20.46
C ASP A 26 2.84 -27.62 -19.04
N ASN A 27 2.71 -28.56 -18.11
CA ASN A 27 3.25 -28.45 -16.76
C ASN A 27 4.77 -28.27 -16.79
N ILE A 28 5.49 -29.07 -17.56
CA ILE A 28 6.96 -29.00 -17.69
C ILE A 28 7.37 -27.63 -18.28
N ALA A 29 6.69 -27.17 -19.32
CA ALA A 29 6.97 -25.87 -19.93
C ALA A 29 6.79 -24.69 -18.97
N ASN A 30 5.82 -24.82 -18.05
CA ASN A 30 5.44 -23.75 -17.11
C ASN A 30 6.03 -23.92 -15.69
N THR A 31 7.07 -24.72 -15.54
CA THR A 31 7.70 -24.93 -14.22
C THR A 31 8.26 -23.65 -13.62
N ASN A 32 8.78 -22.75 -14.45
CA ASN A 32 9.34 -21.46 -14.02
C ASN A 32 8.36 -20.29 -14.17
N THR A 33 7.10 -20.56 -14.51
CA THR A 33 6.07 -19.51 -14.65
C THR A 33 5.49 -19.18 -13.28
N THR A 34 5.54 -17.90 -12.89
CA THR A 34 5.01 -17.42 -11.60
C THR A 34 3.56 -17.79 -11.42
N ALA A 35 3.23 -18.37 -10.26
CA ALA A 35 1.88 -18.78 -9.86
C ALA A 35 1.18 -19.76 -10.80
N TYR A 36 1.90 -20.47 -11.66
CA TYR A 36 1.31 -21.50 -12.50
C TYR A 36 0.76 -22.65 -11.66
N LYS A 37 -0.44 -23.09 -11.99
CA LYS A 37 -1.14 -24.18 -11.31
C LYS A 37 -1.14 -25.43 -12.18
N ARG A 38 -0.66 -26.54 -11.58
CA ARG A 38 -0.57 -27.83 -12.21
C ARG A 38 -1.93 -28.32 -12.71
N SER A 39 -1.98 -28.80 -13.95
CA SER A 39 -3.14 -29.50 -14.53
C SER A 39 -2.84 -30.98 -14.66
N GLN A 40 -3.83 -31.83 -14.46
CA GLN A 40 -3.72 -33.27 -14.59
C GLN A 40 -4.94 -33.85 -15.33
N ILE A 41 -4.71 -34.88 -16.13
CA ILE A 41 -5.78 -35.64 -16.75
C ILE A 41 -6.13 -36.86 -15.89
N ASN A 42 -7.36 -36.93 -15.43
CA ASN A 42 -7.91 -38.09 -14.75
C ASN A 42 -8.65 -38.98 -15.77
N PHE A 43 -8.51 -40.29 -15.60
CA PHE A 43 -9.15 -41.26 -16.44
C PHE A 43 -10.42 -41.78 -15.76
N SER A 44 -11.57 -41.68 -16.44
CA SER A 44 -12.81 -42.33 -16.01
C SER A 44 -13.18 -43.46 -16.95
N ASN A 45 -13.72 -44.53 -16.39
CA ASN A 45 -14.18 -45.62 -17.22
C ASN A 45 -15.55 -45.31 -17.80
N VAL A 46 -15.72 -45.55 -19.10
CA VAL A 46 -17.03 -45.46 -19.76
C VAL A 46 -17.74 -46.81 -19.64
N VAL A 47 -18.90 -46.82 -18.98
CA VAL A 47 -19.70 -48.02 -18.80
C VAL A 47 -20.73 -48.10 -19.94
N THR A 48 -20.63 -49.14 -20.78
CA THR A 48 -21.65 -49.43 -21.78
C THR A 48 -22.77 -50.29 -21.18
N ALA A 49 -24.04 -49.92 -21.43
CA ALA A 49 -25.16 -50.71 -20.99
C ALA A 49 -25.08 -52.17 -21.56
N GLN A 50 -24.93 -53.16 -20.69
CA GLN A 50 -24.91 -54.55 -21.08
C GLN A 50 -26.35 -55.01 -21.41
N VAL A 51 -26.64 -55.12 -22.69
CA VAL A 51 -27.95 -55.58 -23.18
C VAL A 51 -28.15 -57.12 -23.01
N VAL A 52 -27.04 -57.87 -22.84
CA VAL A 52 -27.08 -59.32 -22.67
C VAL A 52 -26.24 -59.80 -21.52
N LYS A 53 -26.84 -60.50 -20.54
CA LYS A 53 -26.14 -61.14 -19.43
C LYS A 53 -25.06 -62.09 -19.92
N GLY A 54 -23.80 -61.92 -19.45
CA GLY A 54 -22.70 -62.84 -19.75
C GLY A 54 -21.79 -62.41 -20.91
N ARG A 55 -22.01 -61.30 -21.59
CA ARG A 55 -21.09 -60.73 -22.58
C ARG A 55 -20.40 -59.49 -22.03
N TYR A 56 -19.09 -59.55 -21.95
CA TYR A 56 -18.27 -58.37 -21.64
C TYR A 56 -18.19 -57.43 -22.87
N SER A 57 -18.58 -56.16 -22.68
CA SER A 57 -18.38 -55.08 -23.66
C SER A 57 -17.43 -54.04 -23.08
N ALA A 58 -16.32 -53.78 -23.74
CA ALA A 58 -15.40 -52.72 -23.31
C ALA A 58 -16.00 -51.35 -23.66
N GLY A 59 -16.15 -50.49 -22.70
CA GLY A 59 -16.65 -49.11 -22.87
C GLY A 59 -15.54 -48.09 -23.22
N GLY A 60 -14.29 -48.46 -22.95
CA GLY A 60 -13.17 -47.53 -23.12
C GLY A 60 -12.94 -46.59 -21.91
N VAL A 61 -12.21 -45.52 -22.14
CA VAL A 61 -11.83 -44.54 -21.13
C VAL A 61 -12.09 -43.13 -21.64
N GLU A 62 -12.51 -42.26 -20.75
CA GLU A 62 -12.68 -40.81 -20.96
C GLU A 62 -11.63 -40.06 -20.18
N ALA A 63 -11.09 -38.98 -20.79
CA ALA A 63 -10.12 -38.09 -20.18
C ALA A 63 -10.84 -36.87 -19.62
N ILE A 64 -10.68 -36.60 -18.32
CA ILE A 64 -11.26 -35.44 -17.64
C ILE A 64 -10.10 -34.59 -17.10
N THR A 65 -10.05 -33.34 -17.54
CA THR A 65 -9.05 -32.39 -17.03
C THR A 65 -9.42 -31.98 -15.60
N ARG A 66 -8.42 -32.00 -14.70
CA ARG A 66 -8.52 -31.50 -13.33
C ARG A 66 -7.43 -30.51 -13.10
N ASN A 67 -7.82 -29.31 -12.69
CA ASN A 67 -6.91 -28.22 -12.29
C ASN A 67 -6.74 -28.23 -10.77
N PHE A 68 -5.54 -27.97 -10.28
CA PHE A 68 -5.21 -27.86 -8.85
C PHE A 68 -4.95 -26.40 -8.49
N ILE A 69 -5.95 -25.54 -8.73
CA ILE A 69 -5.85 -24.09 -8.56
C ILE A 69 -5.80 -23.74 -7.07
N SER A 70 -6.46 -24.54 -6.22
CA SER A 70 -6.45 -24.38 -4.76
C SER A 70 -5.09 -24.65 -4.12
N ASN A 71 -4.21 -25.42 -4.77
CA ASN A 71 -2.90 -25.72 -4.22
C ASN A 71 -2.00 -24.49 -4.27
N GLN A 72 -1.41 -24.14 -3.11
CA GLN A 72 -0.45 -23.06 -3.02
C GLN A 72 0.96 -23.55 -3.41
N GLY A 73 1.66 -22.76 -4.25
CA GLY A 73 3.08 -22.94 -4.55
C GLY A 73 3.99 -22.44 -3.43
N LEU A 74 5.28 -22.69 -3.54
CA LEU A 74 6.26 -22.13 -2.60
C LEU A 74 6.36 -20.62 -2.78
N ILE A 75 6.30 -19.88 -1.68
CA ILE A 75 6.53 -18.44 -1.69
C ILE A 75 8.05 -18.22 -1.64
N GLN A 76 8.56 -17.48 -2.61
CA GLN A 76 9.96 -17.15 -2.77
C GLN A 76 10.15 -15.64 -2.67
N ALA A 77 11.22 -15.20 -1.98
CA ALA A 77 11.57 -13.78 -1.90
C ALA A 77 11.93 -13.23 -3.28
N ALA A 78 11.42 -12.04 -3.58
CA ALA A 78 11.69 -11.26 -4.79
C ALA A 78 12.39 -9.94 -4.44
N SER A 79 12.97 -9.29 -5.43
CA SER A 79 13.72 -8.05 -5.23
C SER A 79 12.86 -6.78 -5.32
N SER A 80 11.70 -6.86 -5.97
CA SER A 80 10.81 -5.72 -6.11
C SER A 80 9.82 -5.64 -4.95
N PRO A 81 9.62 -4.46 -4.33
CA PRO A 81 8.61 -4.28 -3.29
C PRO A 81 7.16 -4.39 -3.82
N THR A 82 6.97 -4.31 -5.14
CA THR A 82 5.67 -4.48 -5.80
C THR A 82 5.37 -5.93 -6.21
N ASP A 83 6.34 -6.83 -6.06
CA ASP A 83 6.11 -8.26 -6.18
C ASP A 83 5.34 -8.76 -4.96
N LEU A 84 4.18 -9.38 -5.19
CA LEU A 84 3.23 -9.76 -4.15
C LEU A 84 2.92 -11.24 -4.21
N ALA A 85 2.87 -11.92 -3.08
CA ALA A 85 2.38 -13.27 -2.97
C ALA A 85 1.21 -13.35 -1.98
N ILE A 86 0.32 -14.31 -2.18
CA ILE A 86 -0.76 -14.59 -1.23
C ILE A 86 -0.39 -15.83 -0.42
N ALA A 87 -0.23 -15.66 0.89
CA ALA A 87 -0.05 -16.79 1.81
C ALA A 87 -1.42 -17.20 2.37
N GLY A 88 -1.94 -18.33 1.87
CA GLY A 88 -3.26 -18.83 2.20
C GLY A 88 -4.27 -18.75 1.05
N ASN A 89 -5.56 -18.65 1.40
CA ASN A 89 -6.65 -18.66 0.43
C ASN A 89 -6.89 -17.28 -0.16
N GLY A 90 -7.19 -17.20 -1.46
CA GLY A 90 -7.58 -15.99 -2.15
C GLY A 90 -6.84 -15.80 -3.47
N PHE A 91 -7.32 -14.83 -4.24
CA PHE A 91 -6.76 -14.42 -5.53
C PHE A 91 -6.76 -12.90 -5.60
N PHE A 92 -5.78 -12.33 -6.25
CA PHE A 92 -5.79 -10.91 -6.63
C PHE A 92 -6.94 -10.68 -7.62
N VAL A 93 -7.66 -9.58 -7.41
CA VAL A 93 -8.67 -9.12 -8.35
C VAL A 93 -7.99 -8.19 -9.34
N VAL A 94 -8.09 -8.52 -10.63
CA VAL A 94 -7.44 -7.76 -11.70
C VAL A 94 -8.42 -7.50 -12.85
N THR A 95 -8.08 -6.55 -13.69
CA THR A 95 -8.85 -6.18 -14.89
C THR A 95 -7.91 -5.92 -16.06
N ASP A 96 -8.43 -5.93 -17.27
CA ASP A 96 -7.71 -5.57 -18.49
C ASP A 96 -7.65 -4.06 -18.75
N LYS A 97 -8.28 -3.24 -17.90
CA LYS A 97 -8.35 -1.78 -18.05
C LYS A 97 -7.71 -1.06 -16.86
N GLY A 98 -6.84 -0.09 -17.15
CA GLY A 98 -6.29 0.83 -16.14
C GLY A 98 -7.26 1.94 -15.77
N VAL A 99 -7.96 2.50 -16.74
CA VAL A 99 -8.78 3.73 -16.61
C VAL A 99 -10.26 3.43 -16.78
N ASN A 100 -11.10 4.22 -16.11
CA ASN A 100 -12.57 4.16 -16.25
C ASN A 100 -13.16 2.76 -16.03
N VAL A 101 -12.65 2.04 -15.05
CA VAL A 101 -13.18 0.74 -14.66
C VAL A 101 -14.59 0.93 -14.06
N THR A 102 -15.55 0.19 -14.61
CA THR A 102 -16.95 0.20 -14.17
C THR A 102 -17.33 -1.14 -13.55
N SER A 103 -18.48 -1.19 -12.89
CA SER A 103 -19.01 -2.46 -12.35
C SER A 103 -19.38 -3.50 -13.42
N GLN A 104 -19.51 -3.06 -14.69
CA GLN A 104 -19.84 -3.92 -15.84
C GLN A 104 -18.60 -4.54 -16.50
N ASP A 105 -17.40 -4.04 -16.20
CA ASP A 105 -16.17 -4.57 -16.77
C ASP A 105 -15.84 -5.95 -16.18
N PRO A 106 -15.32 -6.89 -17.00
CA PRO A 106 -14.97 -8.21 -16.52
C PRO A 106 -13.85 -8.14 -15.48
N ARG A 107 -13.99 -8.91 -14.42
CA ARG A 107 -12.96 -9.10 -13.40
C ARG A 107 -12.32 -10.45 -13.59
N TYR A 108 -11.01 -10.45 -13.50
CA TYR A 108 -10.19 -11.63 -13.58
C TYR A 108 -9.54 -11.88 -12.22
N PHE A 109 -9.17 -13.12 -11.99
CA PHE A 109 -8.59 -13.56 -10.74
C PHE A 109 -7.24 -14.20 -11.01
N THR A 110 -6.21 -13.82 -10.26
CA THR A 110 -4.88 -14.39 -10.49
C THR A 110 -4.13 -14.57 -9.16
N ARG A 111 -3.20 -15.51 -9.18
CA ARG A 111 -2.17 -15.62 -8.14
C ARG A 111 -0.81 -15.08 -8.57
N SER A 112 -0.68 -14.70 -9.84
CA SER A 112 0.53 -14.05 -10.35
C SER A 112 0.61 -12.63 -9.81
N GLY A 113 1.57 -12.40 -8.94
CA GLY A 113 1.78 -11.14 -8.24
C GLY A 113 3.02 -10.38 -8.68
N SER A 114 3.60 -10.66 -9.84
CA SER A 114 4.69 -9.87 -10.42
C SER A 114 4.16 -8.54 -10.95
N PHE A 115 3.88 -7.61 -10.02
CA PHE A 115 3.37 -6.29 -10.37
C PHE A 115 4.51 -5.29 -10.52
N SER A 116 4.38 -4.44 -11.52
CA SER A 116 5.25 -3.29 -11.76
C SER A 116 4.40 -2.03 -11.94
N VAL A 117 5.02 -0.87 -11.73
CA VAL A 117 4.36 0.42 -11.95
C VAL A 117 4.57 0.82 -13.42
N ASP A 118 3.49 1.02 -14.16
CA ASP A 118 3.55 1.47 -15.55
C ASP A 118 3.85 2.97 -15.69
N SER A 119 3.93 3.47 -16.93
CA SER A 119 4.19 4.88 -17.24
C SER A 119 3.12 5.81 -16.67
N ASP A 120 1.90 5.35 -16.54
CA ASP A 120 0.74 6.11 -16.05
C ASP A 120 0.54 5.99 -14.53
N GLY A 121 1.32 5.12 -13.88
CA GLY A 121 1.32 4.94 -12.43
C GLY A 121 0.45 3.79 -11.95
N TYR A 122 -0.09 2.95 -12.83
CA TYR A 122 -0.88 1.79 -12.45
C TYR A 122 0.01 0.59 -12.08
N LEU A 123 -0.48 -0.23 -11.14
CA LEU A 123 0.12 -1.53 -10.85
C LEU A 123 -0.38 -2.56 -11.88
N VAL A 124 0.51 -3.01 -12.74
CA VAL A 124 0.25 -3.95 -13.83
C VAL A 124 1.15 -5.18 -13.69
N ASN A 125 0.60 -6.36 -13.94
CA ASN A 125 1.40 -7.59 -13.94
C ASN A 125 2.02 -7.87 -15.32
N ASP A 126 2.93 -8.85 -15.39
CA ASP A 126 3.63 -9.26 -16.63
C ASP A 126 2.69 -9.67 -17.76
N SER A 127 1.45 -10.04 -17.46
CA SER A 127 0.43 -10.43 -18.42
C SER A 127 -0.46 -9.27 -18.89
N GLY A 128 -0.22 -8.05 -18.39
CA GLY A 128 -0.94 -6.84 -18.75
C GLY A 128 -2.24 -6.61 -17.98
N TYR A 129 -2.47 -7.32 -16.88
CA TYR A 129 -3.63 -7.09 -16.01
C TYR A 129 -3.31 -6.08 -14.91
N TYR A 130 -4.26 -5.18 -14.66
CA TYR A 130 -4.19 -4.11 -13.65
C TYR A 130 -4.75 -4.58 -12.32
N LEU A 131 -3.99 -4.40 -11.25
CA LEU A 131 -4.40 -4.76 -9.89
C LEU A 131 -5.52 -3.83 -9.41
N GLN A 132 -6.58 -4.41 -8.86
CA GLN A 132 -7.70 -3.66 -8.29
C GLN A 132 -7.65 -3.59 -6.76
N GLY A 133 -8.17 -2.47 -6.24
CA GLY A 133 -8.31 -2.25 -4.80
C GLY A 133 -9.35 -1.19 -4.49
N TRP A 134 -9.67 -1.03 -3.22
CA TRP A 134 -10.49 0.08 -2.72
C TRP A 134 -9.59 1.31 -2.54
N PRO A 135 -9.88 2.44 -3.21
CA PRO A 135 -9.07 3.65 -3.07
C PRO A 135 -9.23 4.25 -1.68
N SER A 136 -8.18 4.91 -1.18
CA SER A 136 -8.25 5.74 0.02
C SER A 136 -8.83 7.12 -0.33
N ASP A 137 -9.40 7.79 0.69
CA ASP A 137 -9.80 9.20 0.59
C ASP A 137 -8.58 10.14 0.70
N SER A 138 -8.85 11.47 0.65
CA SER A 138 -7.84 12.51 0.80
C SER A 138 -7.09 12.45 2.13
N ASP A 139 -7.69 11.88 3.17
CA ASP A 139 -7.12 11.78 4.52
C ASP A 139 -6.38 10.45 4.75
N GLY A 140 -6.36 9.57 3.74
CA GLY A 140 -5.72 8.26 3.81
C GLY A 140 -6.56 7.20 4.52
N ASN A 141 -7.88 7.37 4.61
CA ASN A 141 -8.78 6.38 5.17
C ASN A 141 -9.47 5.58 4.05
N ILE A 142 -9.73 4.30 4.32
CA ILE A 142 -10.56 3.47 3.46
C ILE A 142 -11.99 3.58 3.97
N THR A 143 -12.79 4.42 3.33
CA THR A 143 -14.19 4.69 3.72
C THR A 143 -15.17 3.71 3.08
N THR A 144 -14.71 2.89 2.16
CA THR A 144 -15.54 1.97 1.38
C THR A 144 -15.85 0.71 2.18
N ASP A 145 -17.08 0.23 2.12
CA ASP A 145 -17.44 -1.11 2.61
C ASP A 145 -16.67 -2.15 1.78
N PRO A 146 -15.89 -3.03 2.41
CA PRO A 146 -15.17 -4.09 1.70
C PRO A 146 -16.07 -5.04 0.90
N SER A 147 -17.37 -5.07 1.20
CA SER A 147 -18.36 -5.85 0.44
C SER A 147 -18.81 -5.13 -0.85
N ASP A 148 -18.55 -3.84 -0.99
CA ASP A 148 -18.94 -3.07 -2.18
C ASP A 148 -17.88 -3.16 -3.29
N LEU A 149 -18.10 -4.09 -4.20
CA LEU A 149 -17.23 -4.33 -5.34
C LEU A 149 -17.30 -3.22 -6.40
N THR A 150 -18.34 -2.38 -6.37
CA THR A 150 -18.51 -1.32 -7.36
C THR A 150 -17.50 -0.19 -7.17
N GLN A 151 -16.96 -0.07 -5.97
CA GLN A 151 -15.98 0.95 -5.59
C GLN A 151 -14.53 0.53 -5.87
N MET A 152 -14.28 -0.75 -6.24
CA MET A 152 -12.94 -1.19 -6.59
C MET A 152 -12.50 -0.57 -7.92
N LYS A 153 -11.30 0.00 -7.91
CA LYS A 153 -10.65 0.62 -9.07
C LYS A 153 -9.26 0.05 -9.27
N SER A 154 -8.72 0.23 -10.47
CA SER A 154 -7.30 -0.07 -10.70
C SER A 154 -6.43 0.87 -9.87
N ILE A 155 -5.47 0.32 -9.16
CA ILE A 155 -4.62 1.06 -8.22
C ILE A 155 -3.65 1.92 -9.02
N ASN A 156 -3.78 3.25 -8.86
CA ASN A 156 -2.88 4.23 -9.46
C ASN A 156 -2.13 5.00 -8.37
N ILE A 157 -0.81 4.92 -8.40
CA ILE A 157 0.08 5.53 -7.42
C ILE A 157 0.33 7.01 -7.74
N LYS A 158 0.32 7.37 -9.02
CA LYS A 158 0.55 8.74 -9.48
C LYS A 158 -0.68 9.63 -9.37
N ASP A 159 -1.87 9.05 -9.21
CA ASP A 159 -3.13 9.81 -9.08
C ASP A 159 -3.15 10.72 -7.83
N LEU A 160 -2.30 10.42 -6.84
CA LEU A 160 -2.09 11.27 -5.67
C LEU A 160 -1.43 12.62 -6.00
N GLY A 161 -0.78 12.75 -7.18
CA GLY A 161 0.02 13.92 -7.52
C GLY A 161 1.14 14.18 -6.51
N ALA A 162 1.74 15.34 -6.61
CA ALA A 162 2.72 15.80 -5.62
C ALA A 162 1.98 16.21 -4.33
N GLN A 163 2.43 15.71 -3.19
CA GLN A 163 1.76 15.89 -1.91
C GLN A 163 2.52 16.85 -0.99
N VAL A 164 1.75 17.68 -0.30
CA VAL A 164 2.22 18.57 0.77
C VAL A 164 1.58 18.12 2.08
N LEU A 165 2.33 18.13 3.14
CA LEU A 165 1.78 18.00 4.49
C LEU A 165 2.02 19.31 5.25
N GLN A 166 0.94 20.09 5.42
CA GLN A 166 1.01 21.30 6.24
C GLN A 166 1.42 20.95 7.68
N THR A 167 2.29 21.75 8.26
CA THR A 167 2.68 21.55 9.65
C THR A 167 1.49 21.80 10.57
N SER A 168 1.12 20.80 11.37
CA SER A 168 0.09 20.89 12.41
C SER A 168 0.63 20.62 13.82
N ASN A 169 1.85 20.06 13.92
CA ASN A 169 2.47 19.79 15.22
C ASN A 169 3.99 20.02 15.14
N VAL A 170 4.56 20.59 16.21
CA VAL A 170 6.01 20.74 16.37
C VAL A 170 6.44 20.34 17.77
N ILE A 171 7.29 19.33 17.87
CA ILE A 171 7.89 18.92 19.13
C ILE A 171 9.13 19.77 19.37
N VAL A 172 9.12 20.53 20.49
CA VAL A 172 10.22 21.42 20.87
C VAL A 172 10.94 20.84 22.08
N ASN A 173 12.19 20.46 21.89
CA ASN A 173 13.05 19.98 22.95
C ASN A 173 14.18 21.00 23.13
N ALA A 174 14.08 21.85 24.15
CA ALA A 174 15.03 22.94 24.40
C ALA A 174 15.19 23.19 25.90
N ASN A 175 16.31 23.82 26.26
CA ASN A 175 16.60 24.29 27.60
C ASN A 175 16.88 25.79 27.61
N LEU A 176 16.33 26.52 28.58
CA LEU A 176 16.70 27.88 28.91
C LEU A 176 17.61 27.89 30.12
N ASP A 177 18.67 28.69 30.07
CA ASP A 177 19.66 28.77 31.17
C ASP A 177 19.07 29.46 32.39
N LYS A 178 18.84 28.67 33.44
CA LYS A 178 18.35 29.23 34.74
C LYS A 178 19.27 30.27 35.32
N ARG A 179 20.58 30.14 35.12
CA ARG A 179 21.58 31.10 35.60
C ARG A 179 21.48 32.43 34.86
N GLY A 180 21.07 32.44 33.61
CA GLY A 180 20.82 33.47 32.63
C GLY A 180 21.44 34.82 32.89
N VAL A 181 21.83 35.49 31.84
CA VAL A 181 22.39 36.82 31.99
C VAL A 181 21.38 37.70 32.73
N THR A 182 21.66 37.93 34.00
CA THR A 182 20.84 38.78 34.83
C THR A 182 20.82 40.18 34.23
N GLY A 183 19.62 40.57 33.83
CA GLY A 183 19.40 41.93 33.42
C GLY A 183 20.10 42.28 32.14
N SER A 184 19.61 41.70 31.04
CA SER A 184 19.73 42.48 29.83
C SER A 184 19.12 43.84 30.11
N VAL A 185 19.82 44.90 29.78
CA VAL A 185 19.32 46.28 29.82
C VAL A 185 17.95 46.41 29.16
N GLY A 186 17.57 45.34 28.37
CA GLY A 186 16.31 45.19 27.67
C GLY A 186 15.10 44.85 28.52
N ASP A 187 15.22 44.11 29.63
CA ASP A 187 14.03 43.72 30.42
C ASP A 187 13.30 44.93 31.00
N ALA A 188 14.02 45.93 31.49
CA ALA A 188 13.45 47.16 32.06
C ALA A 188 12.70 48.02 31.01
N THR A 189 13.03 47.91 29.75
CA THR A 189 12.44 48.66 28.63
C THR A 189 11.52 47.85 27.74
N TYR A 190 11.50 46.51 27.92
CA TYR A 190 10.73 45.60 27.10
C TYR A 190 9.22 45.80 27.26
N VAL A 191 8.56 46.09 26.15
CA VAL A 191 7.09 46.14 26.04
C VAL A 191 6.68 45.51 24.73
N PRO A 192 6.00 44.33 24.73
CA PRO A 192 5.74 43.55 23.55
C PRO A 192 4.82 44.23 22.52
N THR A 193 4.06 45.24 22.96
CA THR A 193 3.10 45.95 22.08
C THR A 193 3.68 47.27 21.51
N THR A 194 4.92 47.60 21.81
CA THR A 194 5.59 48.84 21.36
C THR A 194 6.81 48.52 20.48
N ALA A 195 7.47 49.58 20.00
CA ALA A 195 8.74 49.47 19.27
C ALA A 195 9.91 48.83 20.05
N PHE A 196 9.68 48.44 21.29
CA PHE A 196 10.65 47.73 22.14
C PHE A 196 10.40 46.22 22.19
N SER A 197 9.63 45.68 21.27
CA SER A 197 9.39 44.23 21.15
C SER A 197 10.62 43.48 20.64
N MET A 198 10.70 42.17 20.87
CA MET A 198 11.73 41.31 20.29
C MET A 198 11.48 41.09 18.80
N ALA A 199 10.23 41.13 18.34
CA ALA A 199 9.86 41.07 16.93
C ALA A 199 10.41 42.29 16.15
N ASP A 200 10.37 43.49 16.73
CA ASP A 200 10.98 44.69 16.14
C ASP A 200 12.50 44.56 16.03
N TYR A 201 13.17 44.03 17.07
CA TYR A 201 14.60 43.75 17.00
C TYR A 201 14.96 42.78 15.89
N ALA A 202 14.20 41.72 15.71
CA ALA A 202 14.44 40.77 14.63
C ALA A 202 14.29 41.39 13.24
N ASN A 203 13.38 42.36 13.09
CA ASN A 203 13.16 43.08 11.85
C ASN A 203 14.21 44.17 11.60
N ASN A 204 14.60 44.89 12.67
CA ASN A 204 15.64 45.93 12.64
C ASN A 204 16.43 45.94 13.98
N PRO A 205 17.67 45.42 14.00
CA PRO A 205 18.49 45.34 15.20
C PRO A 205 18.82 46.71 15.87
N ALA A 206 18.59 47.83 15.16
CA ALA A 206 18.76 49.18 15.74
C ALA A 206 17.56 49.60 16.61
N THR A 207 16.44 48.87 16.54
CA THR A 207 15.22 49.10 17.31
C THR A 207 14.83 47.83 18.06
N GLY A 208 13.92 47.93 19.00
CA GLY A 208 13.45 46.77 19.74
C GLY A 208 14.39 46.28 20.83
N THR A 209 14.03 45.19 21.45
CA THR A 209 14.78 44.55 22.54
C THR A 209 15.43 43.28 22.09
N LYS A 210 16.75 43.18 22.26
CA LYS A 210 17.51 41.96 21.92
C LYS A 210 17.11 40.81 22.84
N PRO A 211 16.68 39.67 22.34
CA PRO A 211 16.40 38.48 23.16
C PRO A 211 17.69 37.89 23.75
N ASP A 212 17.59 37.25 24.91
CA ASP A 212 18.67 36.47 25.50
C ASP A 212 18.88 35.14 24.77
N PHE A 213 17.80 34.57 24.24
CA PHE A 213 17.82 33.37 23.46
C PHE A 213 16.69 33.37 22.39
N SER A 214 16.98 32.87 21.24
CA SER A 214 15.97 32.69 20.20
C SER A 214 16.31 31.50 19.29
N PHE A 215 15.30 30.87 18.76
CA PHE A 215 15.44 29.84 17.75
C PHE A 215 14.34 29.97 16.70
N GLN A 216 14.57 29.37 15.52
CA GLN A 216 13.63 29.38 14.43
C GLN A 216 13.17 27.94 14.14
N MET A 217 11.90 27.78 13.84
CA MET A 217 11.29 26.56 13.37
C MET A 217 10.76 26.76 11.95
N ASN A 218 10.88 25.72 11.14
CA ASN A 218 10.31 25.69 9.81
C ASN A 218 8.88 25.13 9.90
N VAL A 219 7.93 25.87 9.38
CA VAL A 219 6.53 25.50 9.27
C VAL A 219 6.20 25.40 7.79
N ILE A 220 5.66 24.26 7.36
CA ILE A 220 5.22 24.08 5.98
C ILE A 220 3.79 24.59 5.87
N ASP A 221 3.55 25.47 4.90
CA ASP A 221 2.23 26.03 4.64
C ASP A 221 1.38 25.10 3.73
N SER A 222 0.13 25.47 3.51
CA SER A 222 -0.81 24.66 2.68
C SER A 222 -0.38 24.55 1.21
N GLY A 223 0.47 25.45 0.73
CA GLY A 223 1.03 25.42 -0.63
C GLY A 223 2.38 24.68 -0.73
N GLY A 224 2.90 24.12 0.38
CA GLY A 224 4.21 23.47 0.44
C GLY A 224 5.39 24.43 0.62
N GLY A 225 5.12 25.71 0.79
CA GLY A 225 6.14 26.70 1.08
C GLY A 225 6.68 26.57 2.51
N THR A 226 8.00 26.70 2.67
CA THR A 226 8.61 26.70 3.99
C THR A 226 8.58 28.09 4.59
N ARG A 227 7.87 28.26 5.71
CA ARG A 227 7.80 29.49 6.49
C ARG A 227 8.63 29.36 7.75
N ARG A 228 9.34 30.42 8.12
CA ARG A 228 10.13 30.44 9.35
C ARG A 228 9.40 31.20 10.43
N VAL A 229 9.16 30.54 11.53
CA VAL A 229 8.60 31.14 12.76
C VAL A 229 9.66 31.08 13.83
N ALA A 230 9.96 32.23 14.44
CA ALA A 230 10.93 32.33 15.51
C ALA A 230 10.23 32.42 16.89
N MET A 231 10.80 31.75 17.87
CA MET A 231 10.50 31.95 19.27
C MET A 231 11.69 32.64 19.94
N ALA A 232 11.44 33.78 20.60
CA ALA A 232 12.44 34.57 21.29
C ALA A 232 12.11 34.69 22.77
N PHE A 233 13.13 34.66 23.60
CA PHE A 233 13.02 34.66 25.06
C PHE A 233 13.93 35.70 25.66
N LEU A 234 13.38 36.46 26.62
CA LEU A 234 14.10 37.44 27.44
C LEU A 234 13.80 37.14 28.89
N LYS A 235 14.83 36.95 29.71
CA LYS A 235 14.63 36.59 31.11
C LYS A 235 14.01 37.75 31.89
N ASP A 236 12.95 37.49 32.63
CA ASP A 236 12.28 38.43 33.52
C ASP A 236 13.13 38.60 34.81
N SER A 237 13.70 39.78 35.00
CA SER A 237 14.50 40.08 36.18
C SER A 237 13.67 40.25 37.45
N SER A 238 12.38 40.51 37.31
CA SER A 238 11.44 40.76 38.41
C SER A 238 10.77 39.51 38.95
N ALA A 239 10.77 38.39 38.17
CA ALA A 239 10.06 37.18 38.55
C ALA A 239 10.94 35.93 38.35
N ALA A 240 11.11 35.12 39.40
CA ALA A 240 11.86 33.88 39.33
C ALA A 240 11.20 32.89 38.37
N ASN A 241 12.01 32.10 37.64
CA ASN A 241 11.59 31.07 36.69
C ASN A 241 10.60 31.57 35.62
N THR A 242 10.69 32.85 35.25
CA THR A 242 9.82 33.50 34.29
C THR A 242 10.65 34.12 33.17
N TRP A 243 10.14 33.99 31.94
CA TRP A 243 10.70 34.58 30.74
C TRP A 243 9.63 35.31 29.98
N HIS A 244 9.94 36.52 29.49
CA HIS A 244 9.18 37.13 28.42
C HIS A 244 9.44 36.34 27.15
N ALA A 245 8.40 36.05 26.40
CA ALA A 245 8.50 35.27 25.16
C ALA A 245 7.67 35.92 24.05
N GLU A 246 8.21 35.91 22.86
CA GLU A 246 7.51 36.31 21.63
C GLU A 246 7.65 35.24 20.56
N ILE A 247 6.59 35.11 19.76
CA ILE A 247 6.58 34.32 18.55
C ILE A 247 6.35 35.26 17.39
N TYR A 248 7.20 35.19 16.37
CA TYR A 248 7.10 36.05 15.19
C TYR A 248 7.58 35.36 13.93
N SER A 249 7.08 35.82 12.76
CA SER A 249 7.51 35.35 11.45
C SER A 249 8.82 35.99 10.99
N VAL A 250 9.60 35.24 10.22
CA VAL A 250 10.82 35.69 9.56
C VAL A 250 10.76 35.30 8.06
N PRO A 251 10.53 36.27 7.16
CA PRO A 251 10.43 37.72 7.35
C PRO A 251 9.12 38.18 8.01
N ALA A 252 9.13 39.33 8.61
CA ALA A 252 7.96 39.93 9.25
C ALA A 252 6.80 40.22 8.27
N SER A 253 7.10 40.38 6.97
CA SER A 253 6.13 40.63 5.91
C SER A 253 5.17 39.50 5.67
N ASP A 254 5.47 38.28 6.11
CA ASP A 254 4.61 37.11 5.91
C ASP A 254 3.32 37.17 6.75
N ILE A 255 3.32 37.93 7.83
CA ILE A 255 2.20 38.10 8.76
C ILE A 255 1.68 39.54 8.71
N VAL A 256 0.34 39.66 8.65
CA VAL A 256 -0.37 40.95 8.73
C VAL A 256 -1.46 40.88 9.80
N GLY A 257 -1.91 42.05 10.25
CA GLY A 257 -2.91 42.17 11.32
C GLY A 257 -2.35 42.01 12.75
N ALA A 258 -1.06 41.82 12.89
CA ALA A 258 -0.37 41.79 14.20
C ALA A 258 -0.18 43.18 14.79
N THR A 259 -0.01 43.27 16.13
CA THR A 259 0.26 44.51 16.84
C THR A 259 1.62 45.08 16.46
N ARG A 260 2.62 44.22 16.25
CA ARG A 260 3.96 44.54 15.77
C ARG A 260 4.28 43.77 14.49
N PRO A 261 5.18 44.29 13.63
CA PRO A 261 5.53 43.62 12.36
C PRO A 261 5.95 42.18 12.58
N GLY A 262 5.20 41.23 11.97
CA GLY A 262 5.47 39.80 12.03
C GLY A 262 5.15 39.11 13.36
N GLN A 263 4.73 39.83 14.42
CA GLN A 263 4.43 39.24 15.72
C GLN A 263 3.15 38.39 15.68
N ILE A 264 3.25 37.16 16.13
CA ILE A 264 2.13 36.20 16.18
C ILE A 264 1.58 36.13 17.61
N ALA A 265 2.47 36.01 18.61
CA ALA A 265 2.10 35.93 20.00
C ALA A 265 3.15 36.61 20.87
N ALA A 266 2.73 37.17 22.01
CA ALA A 266 3.62 37.70 23.02
C ALA A 266 3.05 37.46 24.43
N GLY A 267 3.91 37.11 25.36
CA GLY A 267 3.49 36.80 26.72
C GLY A 267 4.64 36.35 27.59
N ARG A 268 4.32 35.55 28.60
CA ARG A 268 5.30 34.99 29.53
C ARG A 268 5.27 33.47 29.50
N VAL A 269 6.45 32.88 29.56
CA VAL A 269 6.68 31.47 29.79
C VAL A 269 7.20 31.27 31.19
N ARG A 270 6.60 30.37 31.95
CA ARG A 270 6.96 30.07 33.33
C ARG A 270 7.35 28.62 33.49
N PHE A 271 8.27 28.37 34.41
CA PHE A 271 8.74 27.06 34.77
C PHE A 271 8.45 26.74 36.23
N ASN A 272 8.22 25.46 36.50
CA ASN A 272 8.10 24.95 37.86
C ASN A 272 9.46 24.98 38.60
N SER A 273 9.46 24.74 39.89
CA SER A 273 10.69 24.67 40.68
C SER A 273 11.65 23.57 40.25
N ASP A 274 11.12 22.49 39.65
CA ASP A 274 11.86 21.36 39.11
C ASP A 274 12.44 21.64 37.70
N GLY A 275 12.13 22.80 37.11
CA GLY A 275 12.59 23.22 35.80
C GLY A 275 11.71 22.78 34.63
N SER A 276 10.59 22.12 34.86
CA SER A 276 9.60 21.76 33.83
C SER A 276 8.74 22.97 33.42
N PHE A 277 8.28 22.99 32.17
CA PHE A 277 7.37 24.01 31.65
C PHE A 277 6.03 23.99 32.40
N ASN A 278 5.56 25.19 32.82
CA ASN A 278 4.29 25.38 33.51
C ASN A 278 3.27 26.04 32.58
N GLN A 279 2.47 25.23 31.92
CA GLN A 279 1.42 25.69 31.01
C GLN A 279 0.36 26.52 31.74
N ALA A 280 -0.06 26.08 32.92
CA ALA A 280 -1.18 26.69 33.67
C ALA A 280 -0.95 28.16 34.04
N THR A 281 0.31 28.58 34.21
CA THR A 281 0.69 29.94 34.60
C THR A 281 1.35 30.74 33.49
N SER A 282 1.67 30.11 32.37
CA SER A 282 2.22 30.77 31.18
C SER A 282 1.11 31.51 30.42
N THR A 283 1.45 32.68 29.87
CA THR A 283 0.48 33.56 29.18
C THR A 283 0.76 33.74 27.69
N LEU A 284 1.85 33.17 27.17
CA LEU A 284 2.23 33.29 25.76
C LEU A 284 1.13 32.81 24.80
N PHE A 285 0.43 31.73 25.15
CA PHE A 285 -0.67 31.15 24.39
C PHE A 285 -2.06 31.45 24.98
N GLY A 286 -2.12 32.43 25.90
CA GLY A 286 -3.29 32.63 26.75
C GLY A 286 -3.19 31.77 28.04
N LEU A 287 -3.69 32.31 29.14
CA LEU A 287 -3.53 31.68 30.47
C LEU A 287 -4.20 30.29 30.49
N GLY A 288 -3.42 29.24 30.72
CA GLY A 288 -3.88 27.88 30.82
C GLY A 288 -4.22 27.20 29.51
N ASN A 289 -4.14 27.90 28.38
CA ASN A 289 -4.40 27.29 27.07
C ASN A 289 -3.25 26.36 26.64
N PRO A 290 -3.54 25.34 25.84
CA PRO A 290 -2.50 24.52 25.24
C PRO A 290 -1.61 25.37 24.33
N PRO A 291 -0.30 25.04 24.23
CA PRO A 291 0.62 25.77 23.37
C PRO A 291 0.23 25.56 21.90
N ASN A 292 -0.26 26.62 21.26
CA ASN A 292 -0.75 26.60 19.90
C ASN A 292 -0.42 27.93 19.19
N ILE A 293 -0.07 27.83 17.89
CA ILE A 293 0.16 28.96 16.99
C ILE A 293 -0.94 28.94 15.93
N ALA A 294 -1.95 29.80 16.09
CA ALA A 294 -3.03 29.93 15.13
C ALA A 294 -2.81 31.18 14.26
N ILE A 295 -2.73 30.98 12.94
CA ILE A 295 -2.59 32.03 11.94
C ILE A 295 -3.72 31.87 10.94
N ALA A 296 -4.56 32.87 10.78
CA ALA A 296 -5.68 32.81 9.85
C ALA A 296 -5.21 32.79 8.38
N ALA A 297 -6.06 32.32 7.48
CA ALA A 297 -5.78 32.28 6.05
C ALA A 297 -5.45 33.66 5.49
N SER A 298 -4.70 33.70 4.41
CA SER A 298 -4.36 34.95 3.68
C SER A 298 -5.59 35.70 3.14
N THR A 299 -6.70 35.01 2.98
CA THR A 299 -8.00 35.57 2.56
C THR A 299 -8.81 36.16 3.73
N ALA A 300 -8.42 35.92 4.97
CA ALA A 300 -9.14 36.44 6.15
C ALA A 300 -9.07 37.97 6.20
N THR A 301 -10.13 38.59 6.73
CA THR A 301 -10.27 40.06 6.78
C THR A 301 -9.82 40.66 8.10
N ALA A 302 -9.67 39.87 9.15
CA ALA A 302 -9.33 40.31 10.48
C ALA A 302 -8.39 39.34 11.22
N GLY A 303 -7.76 39.80 12.29
CA GLY A 303 -6.85 39.00 13.12
C GLY A 303 -5.46 38.83 12.52
N ILE A 304 -4.63 38.03 13.24
CA ILE A 304 -3.29 37.66 12.79
C ILE A 304 -3.47 36.65 11.65
N ARG A 305 -2.96 36.96 10.49
CA ARG A 305 -3.16 36.20 9.27
C ARG A 305 -1.94 36.23 8.36
N TRP A 306 -1.86 35.28 7.48
CA TRP A 306 -0.89 35.28 6.39
C TRP A 306 -1.11 36.46 5.45
N ALA A 307 -0.04 37.03 4.90
CA ALA A 307 -0.15 38.11 3.94
C ALA A 307 -0.93 37.68 2.68
N ALA A 308 -1.81 38.56 2.18
CA ALA A 308 -2.74 38.25 1.08
C ALA A 308 -2.04 37.75 -0.20
N GLY A 309 -0.81 38.23 -0.48
CA GLY A 309 -0.02 37.80 -1.65
C GLY A 309 0.50 36.37 -1.59
N LEU A 310 0.37 35.68 -0.46
CA LEU A 310 0.90 34.32 -0.28
C LEU A 310 -0.09 33.22 -0.71
N GLY A 311 -1.40 33.50 -0.69
CA GLY A 311 -2.42 32.51 -1.09
C GLY A 311 -2.50 31.27 -0.16
N ILE A 312 -2.18 31.47 1.14
CA ILE A 312 -2.03 30.38 2.12
C ILE A 312 -3.34 30.20 2.89
N GLU A 313 -3.74 28.94 3.13
CA GLU A 313 -4.81 28.56 4.05
C GLU A 313 -4.44 28.86 5.51
N ALA A 314 -5.40 28.72 6.43
CA ALA A 314 -5.14 28.87 7.84
C ALA A 314 -4.12 27.83 8.33
N SER A 315 -3.24 28.26 9.23
CA SER A 315 -2.27 27.38 9.90
C SER A 315 -2.61 27.31 11.38
N ASP A 316 -2.75 26.11 11.89
CA ASP A 316 -3.01 25.79 13.29
C ASP A 316 -1.96 24.77 13.74
N VAL A 317 -0.97 25.25 14.51
CA VAL A 317 0.22 24.47 14.84
C VAL A 317 0.32 24.28 16.35
N ASP A 318 0.08 23.06 16.79
CA ASP A 318 0.29 22.65 18.17
C ASP A 318 1.78 22.55 18.49
N LEU A 319 2.19 23.09 19.61
CA LEU A 319 3.56 23.00 20.11
C LEU A 319 3.63 22.05 21.30
N ASP A 320 4.30 20.91 21.14
CA ASP A 320 4.62 20.05 22.27
C ASP A 320 5.84 20.59 23.02
N LEU A 321 5.58 21.27 24.14
CA LEU A 321 6.57 21.81 25.04
C LEU A 321 6.86 20.92 26.27
N SER A 322 6.44 19.66 26.26
CA SER A 322 6.63 18.72 27.38
C SER A 322 8.10 18.52 27.76
N LYS A 323 9.00 18.68 26.78
CA LYS A 323 10.45 18.60 26.97
C LYS A 323 11.16 19.97 26.97
N PHE A 324 10.38 21.05 27.11
CA PHE A 324 10.93 22.39 27.26
C PHE A 324 11.26 22.67 28.73
N THR A 325 12.51 22.94 29.00
CA THR A 325 13.03 22.96 30.39
C THR A 325 13.81 24.22 30.71
N GLN A 326 14.00 24.45 32.00
CA GLN A 326 14.88 25.52 32.52
C GLN A 326 15.84 24.93 33.55
N PHE A 327 17.05 24.60 33.12
CA PHE A 327 18.12 24.12 33.99
C PHE A 327 19.32 25.04 33.98
N SER A 328 20.25 24.84 34.93
CA SER A 328 21.51 25.61 35.03
C SER A 328 22.55 25.11 34.01
N SER A 329 22.18 25.07 32.76
CA SER A 329 23.01 24.75 31.58
C SER A 329 22.72 25.76 30.48
N THR A 330 23.65 25.93 29.55
CA THR A 330 23.51 26.88 28.43
C THR A 330 22.19 26.71 27.70
N SER A 331 21.55 27.82 27.34
CA SER A 331 20.35 27.78 26.50
C SER A 331 20.65 27.14 25.16
N THR A 332 19.95 26.04 24.87
CA THR A 332 20.16 25.28 23.65
C THR A 332 18.85 24.65 23.18
N VAL A 333 18.73 24.49 21.87
CA VAL A 333 17.71 23.61 21.27
C VAL A 333 18.35 22.27 21.01
N THR A 334 17.78 21.21 21.57
CA THR A 334 18.26 19.85 21.38
C THR A 334 17.63 19.22 20.13
N SER A 335 16.33 19.41 19.92
CA SER A 335 15.65 19.00 18.70
C SER A 335 14.40 19.83 18.43
N LEU A 336 14.10 20.02 17.16
CA LEU A 336 12.85 20.60 16.65
C LEU A 336 12.33 19.64 15.58
N ASN A 337 11.18 19.04 15.83
CA ASN A 337 10.60 18.04 14.94
C ASN A 337 9.20 18.49 14.48
N PRO A 338 9.10 19.28 13.40
CA PRO A 338 7.83 19.56 12.76
C PRO A 338 7.34 18.30 12.02
N ASN A 339 6.04 18.06 12.01
CA ASN A 339 5.44 16.97 11.25
C ASN A 339 5.14 17.33 9.79
N GLY A 340 5.27 18.61 9.42
CA GLY A 340 5.05 19.07 8.04
C GLY A 340 6.11 18.57 7.06
N ALA A 341 5.70 18.34 5.83
CA ALA A 341 6.57 17.96 4.74
C ALA A 341 6.32 18.86 3.51
N PRO A 342 7.40 19.40 2.88
CA PRO A 342 7.26 20.20 1.66
C PRO A 342 6.74 19.33 0.52
N LEU A 343 6.47 19.96 -0.64
CA LEU A 343 6.02 19.24 -1.83
C LEU A 343 6.97 18.09 -2.16
N GLY A 344 6.43 16.87 -2.22
CA GLY A 344 7.18 15.67 -2.53
C GLY A 344 6.57 14.89 -3.68
N ASN A 345 7.40 14.18 -4.43
CA ASN A 345 7.00 13.28 -5.51
C ASN A 345 7.09 11.83 -5.05
N VAL A 346 6.28 10.96 -5.64
CA VAL A 346 6.32 9.53 -5.34
C VAL A 346 7.63 8.93 -5.85
N VAL A 347 8.38 8.27 -4.96
CA VAL A 347 9.65 7.59 -5.26
C VAL A 347 9.58 6.08 -5.06
N GLY A 348 8.55 5.58 -4.37
CA GLY A 348 8.40 4.16 -4.11
C GLY A 348 6.99 3.78 -3.69
N VAL A 349 6.79 2.47 -3.59
CA VAL A 349 5.54 1.85 -3.13
C VAL A 349 5.88 0.79 -2.11
N GLU A 350 5.09 0.71 -1.06
CA GLU A 350 5.15 -0.33 -0.06
C GLU A 350 3.78 -0.98 0.09
N VAL A 351 3.74 -2.29 0.25
CA VAL A 351 2.50 -3.04 0.48
C VAL A 351 2.63 -3.80 1.80
N SER A 352 1.67 -3.59 2.70
CA SER A 352 1.63 -4.29 3.98
C SER A 352 1.00 -5.68 3.87
N GLU A 353 1.15 -6.50 4.92
CA GLU A 353 0.53 -7.84 4.99
C GLU A 353 -1.00 -7.78 4.96
N GLU A 354 -1.60 -6.68 5.43
CA GLU A 354 -3.04 -6.43 5.34
C GLU A 354 -3.47 -5.97 3.94
N GLY A 355 -2.54 -5.81 3.00
CA GLY A 355 -2.80 -5.38 1.63
C GLY A 355 -2.98 -3.87 1.47
N ARG A 356 -2.50 -3.07 2.41
CA ARG A 356 -2.47 -1.62 2.28
C ARG A 356 -1.34 -1.20 1.35
N VAL A 357 -1.69 -0.55 0.26
CA VAL A 357 -0.73 0.00 -0.71
C VAL A 357 -0.45 1.44 -0.34
N SER A 358 0.78 1.73 0.04
CA SER A 358 1.23 3.07 0.43
C SER A 358 2.27 3.60 -0.56
N ALA A 359 2.12 4.86 -0.95
CA ALA A 359 3.13 5.59 -1.72
C ALA A 359 4.14 6.24 -0.78
N ILE A 360 5.41 6.09 -1.09
CA ILE A 360 6.53 6.72 -0.39
C ILE A 360 6.98 7.91 -1.23
N PHE A 361 7.05 9.10 -0.58
CA PHE A 361 7.46 10.33 -1.21
C PHE A 361 8.91 10.68 -0.86
N ASP A 362 9.58 11.47 -1.70
CA ASP A 362 10.96 11.95 -1.49
C ASP A 362 11.11 12.90 -0.29
N ASN A 363 9.99 13.41 0.22
CA ASN A 363 9.91 14.20 1.45
C ASN A 363 9.69 13.36 2.72
N ASN A 364 9.86 12.03 2.65
CA ASN A 364 9.60 11.04 3.71
C ASN A 364 8.12 10.91 4.14
N LEU A 365 7.19 11.48 3.40
CA LEU A 365 5.76 11.25 3.63
C LEU A 365 5.41 9.86 3.11
N ILE A 366 4.64 9.11 3.89
CA ILE A 366 4.03 7.83 3.48
C ILE A 366 2.54 8.04 3.49
N ARG A 367 1.89 7.74 2.36
CA ARG A 367 0.44 7.92 2.22
C ARG A 367 -0.22 6.66 1.69
N LEU A 368 -1.31 6.27 2.33
CA LEU A 368 -2.14 5.17 1.86
C LEU A 368 -2.82 5.57 0.54
N VAL A 369 -2.71 4.71 -0.46
CA VAL A 369 -3.29 4.88 -1.80
C VAL A 369 -4.55 4.06 -1.95
N ALA A 370 -4.45 2.76 -1.58
CA ALA A 370 -5.53 1.81 -1.75
C ALA A 370 -5.36 0.61 -0.81
N GLN A 371 -6.45 -0.15 -0.67
CA GLN A 371 -6.49 -1.44 0.00
C GLN A 371 -6.73 -2.54 -1.04
N ILE A 372 -5.83 -3.49 -1.16
CA ILE A 372 -6.00 -4.67 -2.01
C ILE A 372 -7.08 -5.57 -1.43
N GLY A 373 -8.01 -6.01 -2.29
CA GLY A 373 -8.99 -7.03 -1.96
C GLY A 373 -8.58 -8.42 -2.48
N LEU A 374 -8.84 -9.45 -1.70
CA LEU A 374 -8.63 -10.84 -2.10
C LEU A 374 -9.99 -11.51 -2.38
N ALA A 375 -10.15 -12.01 -3.60
CA ALA A 375 -11.31 -12.81 -3.97
C ALA A 375 -11.18 -14.24 -3.44
N THR A 376 -12.21 -14.74 -2.80
CA THR A 376 -12.32 -16.11 -2.30
C THR A 376 -13.49 -16.81 -2.95
N PHE A 377 -13.32 -18.09 -3.28
CA PHE A 377 -14.31 -18.94 -3.94
C PHE A 377 -14.67 -20.13 -3.07
N ALA A 378 -15.91 -20.63 -3.22
CA ALA A 378 -16.33 -21.86 -2.57
C ALA A 378 -15.57 -23.08 -3.13
N ASN A 379 -15.34 -23.12 -4.45
CA ASN A 379 -14.57 -24.15 -5.13
C ASN A 379 -13.57 -23.52 -6.11
N PRO A 380 -12.35 -23.20 -5.68
CA PRO A 380 -11.33 -22.58 -6.55
C PRO A 380 -10.93 -23.46 -7.74
N ASP A 381 -10.99 -24.79 -7.60
CA ASP A 381 -10.60 -25.72 -8.66
C ASP A 381 -11.60 -25.75 -9.83
N GLY A 382 -12.80 -25.19 -9.63
CA GLY A 382 -13.80 -25.00 -10.68
C GLY A 382 -13.63 -23.71 -11.49
N LEU A 383 -12.63 -22.88 -11.21
CA LEU A 383 -12.36 -21.69 -12.01
C LEU A 383 -11.92 -22.06 -13.43
N GLU A 384 -12.33 -21.26 -14.41
CA GLU A 384 -11.92 -21.42 -15.80
C GLU A 384 -10.63 -20.60 -16.06
N ALA A 385 -9.60 -21.28 -16.55
CA ALA A 385 -8.31 -20.65 -16.85
C ALA A 385 -8.37 -19.89 -18.18
N ILE A 386 -7.82 -18.69 -18.18
CA ILE A 386 -7.59 -17.84 -19.36
C ILE A 386 -6.10 -17.55 -19.52
N GLY A 387 -5.73 -16.83 -20.57
CA GLY A 387 -4.31 -16.46 -20.80
C GLY A 387 -3.73 -15.64 -19.65
N GLY A 388 -2.41 -15.78 -19.42
CA GLY A 388 -1.68 -14.97 -18.44
C GLY A 388 -1.85 -15.40 -16.98
N ASN A 389 -2.07 -16.68 -16.71
CA ASN A 389 -2.31 -17.20 -15.35
C ASN A 389 -3.46 -16.50 -14.61
N ALA A 390 -4.46 -16.08 -15.38
CA ALA A 390 -5.69 -15.49 -14.87
C ALA A 390 -6.84 -16.50 -14.99
N TYR A 391 -7.85 -16.29 -14.18
CA TYR A 391 -9.01 -17.14 -14.07
C TYR A 391 -10.28 -16.30 -14.14
N ILE A 392 -11.36 -16.90 -14.66
CA ILE A 392 -12.71 -16.33 -14.60
C ILE A 392 -13.62 -17.23 -13.76
N GLN A 393 -14.65 -16.63 -13.21
CA GLN A 393 -15.69 -17.33 -12.48
C GLN A 393 -16.45 -18.26 -13.41
N SER A 394 -16.74 -19.48 -12.93
CA SER A 394 -17.59 -20.46 -13.59
C SER A 394 -18.77 -20.86 -12.69
N THR A 395 -19.71 -21.62 -13.24
CA THR A 395 -20.80 -22.22 -12.44
C THR A 395 -20.28 -23.23 -11.40
N GLU A 396 -19.14 -23.86 -11.66
CA GLU A 396 -18.53 -24.84 -10.76
C GLU A 396 -17.72 -24.20 -9.63
N SER A 397 -17.15 -23.01 -9.87
CA SER A 397 -16.42 -22.25 -8.82
C SER A 397 -17.36 -21.63 -7.78
N GLY A 398 -18.61 -21.37 -8.16
CA GLY A 398 -19.55 -20.58 -7.38
C GLY A 398 -19.24 -19.08 -7.46
N GLU A 399 -20.02 -18.30 -6.72
CA GLU A 399 -19.82 -16.85 -6.63
C GLU A 399 -18.56 -16.51 -5.80
N TYR A 400 -17.87 -15.43 -6.17
CA TYR A 400 -16.73 -14.94 -5.42
C TYR A 400 -17.15 -13.94 -4.34
N SER A 401 -16.39 -13.89 -3.26
CA SER A 401 -16.49 -12.87 -2.23
C SER A 401 -15.14 -12.20 -2.08
N VAL A 402 -15.10 -10.89 -2.22
CA VAL A 402 -13.86 -10.13 -1.98
C VAL A 402 -13.80 -9.72 -0.53
N LYS A 403 -12.64 -9.94 0.08
CA LYS A 403 -12.38 -9.69 1.50
C LYS A 403 -11.07 -8.94 1.66
N GLN A 404 -10.94 -8.25 2.76
CA GLN A 404 -9.63 -7.75 3.15
C GLN A 404 -8.71 -8.93 3.51
N PRO A 405 -7.41 -8.85 3.19
CA PRO A 405 -6.44 -9.84 3.63
C PRO A 405 -6.49 -10.06 5.14
N GLN A 406 -6.25 -11.28 5.60
CA GLN A 406 -6.33 -11.73 6.98
C GLN A 406 -7.74 -11.74 7.60
N LEU A 407 -8.77 -11.30 6.90
CA LEU A 407 -10.15 -11.29 7.40
C LEU A 407 -11.03 -12.31 6.67
N GLY A 408 -11.99 -12.90 7.38
CA GLY A 408 -13.01 -13.77 6.82
C GLY A 408 -12.47 -15.05 6.13
N GLY A 409 -11.29 -15.53 6.50
CA GLY A 409 -10.65 -16.70 5.91
C GLY A 409 -9.83 -16.42 4.64
N ALA A 410 -9.67 -15.16 4.25
CA ALA A 410 -8.70 -14.75 3.23
C ALA A 410 -7.27 -14.86 3.77
N GLY A 411 -6.32 -15.20 2.91
CA GLY A 411 -4.91 -15.23 3.22
C GLY A 411 -4.33 -13.85 3.51
N LYS A 412 -3.04 -13.80 3.83
CA LYS A 412 -2.28 -12.55 3.94
C LYS A 412 -1.50 -12.27 2.67
N ILE A 413 -1.16 -11.02 2.43
CA ILE A 413 -0.25 -10.60 1.36
C ILE A 413 1.17 -10.57 1.90
N GLU A 414 2.11 -11.12 1.15
CA GLU A 414 3.53 -10.99 1.41
C GLU A 414 4.15 -10.14 0.30
N SER A 415 4.71 -9.00 0.68
CA SER A 415 5.43 -8.10 -0.21
C SER A 415 6.85 -8.60 -0.47
N SER A 416 7.45 -8.17 -1.58
CA SER A 416 8.77 -8.63 -2.03
C SER A 416 8.85 -10.16 -2.12
N ALA A 417 7.77 -10.80 -2.59
CA ALA A 417 7.67 -12.24 -2.71
C ALA A 417 6.80 -12.64 -3.91
N LEU A 418 7.08 -13.79 -4.49
CA LEU A 418 6.32 -14.37 -5.59
C LEU A 418 5.96 -15.83 -5.28
N GLU A 419 4.80 -16.27 -5.73
CA GLU A 419 4.40 -17.67 -5.67
C GLU A 419 5.03 -18.43 -6.84
N ALA A 420 5.82 -19.48 -6.56
CA ALA A 420 6.39 -20.34 -7.58
C ALA A 420 5.34 -21.27 -8.17
N SER A 421 5.64 -21.82 -9.35
CA SER A 421 4.84 -22.90 -9.97
C SER A 421 4.64 -24.08 -9.01
N THR A 422 3.45 -24.69 -9.04
CA THR A 422 3.14 -25.91 -8.25
C THR A 422 3.64 -27.19 -8.91
N VAL A 423 4.39 -27.11 -10.00
CA VAL A 423 4.88 -28.23 -10.79
C VAL A 423 6.15 -28.82 -10.20
N ASP A 424 6.16 -30.14 -9.98
CA ASP A 424 7.36 -30.92 -9.65
C ASP A 424 7.85 -31.62 -10.91
N LEU A 425 9.00 -31.18 -11.43
CA LEU A 425 9.64 -31.72 -12.64
C LEU A 425 9.90 -33.23 -12.57
N SER A 426 10.31 -33.75 -11.42
CA SER A 426 10.64 -35.18 -11.28
C SER A 426 9.39 -36.03 -11.42
N SER A 427 8.29 -35.56 -10.82
CA SER A 427 6.98 -36.19 -10.92
C SER A 427 6.44 -36.16 -12.37
N GLU A 428 6.57 -35.00 -13.04
CA GLU A 428 6.08 -34.83 -14.41
C GLU A 428 6.89 -35.68 -15.41
N PHE A 429 8.23 -35.75 -15.28
CA PHE A 429 9.03 -36.65 -16.15
C PHE A 429 8.70 -38.11 -15.94
N THR A 430 8.47 -38.55 -14.71
CA THR A 430 8.03 -39.93 -14.43
C THR A 430 6.66 -40.20 -15.05
N GLY A 431 5.73 -39.23 -14.93
CA GLY A 431 4.43 -39.24 -15.56
C GLY A 431 4.53 -39.35 -17.09
N LEU A 432 5.41 -38.54 -17.70
CA LEU A 432 5.63 -38.56 -19.16
C LEU A 432 6.07 -39.94 -19.67
N ILE A 433 7.07 -40.55 -18.98
CA ILE A 433 7.59 -41.87 -19.37
C ILE A 433 6.48 -42.93 -19.26
N THR A 434 5.68 -42.89 -18.18
CA THR A 434 4.59 -43.85 -17.99
C THR A 434 3.47 -43.67 -19.03
N THR A 435 3.10 -42.40 -19.33
CA THR A 435 2.10 -42.06 -20.32
C THR A 435 2.56 -42.43 -21.75
N GLN A 436 3.85 -42.22 -22.10
CA GLN A 436 4.41 -42.67 -23.37
C GLN A 436 4.33 -44.18 -23.55
N ARG A 437 4.64 -44.94 -22.48
CA ARG A 437 4.50 -46.41 -22.53
C ARG A 437 3.03 -46.84 -22.71
N ALA A 438 2.10 -46.21 -22.01
CA ALA A 438 0.68 -46.46 -22.12
C ALA A 438 0.14 -46.10 -23.52
N TYR A 439 0.59 -45.01 -24.10
CA TYR A 439 0.26 -44.60 -25.48
C TYR A 439 0.77 -45.64 -26.47
N SER A 440 2.01 -46.09 -26.36
CA SER A 440 2.57 -47.13 -27.22
C SER A 440 1.84 -48.46 -27.07
N ALA A 441 1.41 -48.84 -25.86
CA ALA A 441 0.60 -50.03 -25.62
C ALA A 441 -0.79 -49.93 -26.29
N SER A 442 -1.47 -48.76 -26.17
CA SER A 442 -2.76 -48.52 -26.82
C SER A 442 -2.65 -48.55 -28.35
N SER A 443 -1.58 -48.01 -28.92
CA SER A 443 -1.29 -48.11 -30.37
C SER A 443 -1.07 -49.54 -30.81
N LYS A 444 -0.40 -50.38 -29.99
CA LYS A 444 -0.18 -51.80 -30.28
C LYS A 444 -1.49 -52.61 -30.31
N ILE A 445 -2.45 -52.27 -29.44
CA ILE A 445 -3.78 -52.88 -29.44
C ILE A 445 -4.48 -52.62 -30.77
N ILE A 446 -4.40 -51.42 -31.32
CA ILE A 446 -5.02 -51.03 -32.58
C ILE A 446 -4.38 -51.83 -33.74
N THR A 447 -3.04 -51.85 -33.82
CA THR A 447 -2.32 -52.58 -34.88
C THR A 447 -2.59 -54.09 -34.82
N THR A 448 -2.68 -54.65 -33.60
CA THR A 448 -3.01 -56.09 -33.45
C THR A 448 -4.46 -56.37 -33.86
N ALA A 449 -5.39 -55.48 -33.51
CA ALA A 449 -6.81 -55.63 -33.91
C ALA A 449 -6.97 -55.51 -35.44
N ASP A 450 -6.21 -54.61 -36.09
CA ASP A 450 -6.19 -54.46 -37.55
C ASP A 450 -5.65 -55.72 -38.25
N GLN A 451 -4.54 -56.28 -37.77
CA GLN A 451 -3.99 -57.56 -38.25
C GLN A 451 -5.01 -58.72 -38.11
N MET A 452 -5.74 -58.81 -37.01
CA MET A 452 -6.79 -59.77 -36.78
C MET A 452 -7.96 -59.63 -37.78
N LEU A 453 -8.29 -58.37 -38.13
CA LEU A 453 -9.29 -58.07 -39.14
C LEU A 453 -8.84 -58.54 -40.56
N GLU A 454 -7.57 -58.25 -40.87
CA GLU A 454 -6.98 -58.70 -42.16
C GLU A 454 -6.96 -60.22 -42.28
N GLU A 455 -6.56 -60.92 -41.23
CA GLU A 455 -6.62 -62.38 -41.16
C GLU A 455 -8.04 -62.91 -41.34
N LEU A 456 -9.05 -62.33 -40.69
CA LEU A 456 -10.45 -62.68 -40.80
C LEU A 456 -10.97 -62.48 -42.22
N ILE A 457 -10.56 -61.41 -42.91
CA ILE A 457 -10.94 -61.19 -44.32
C ILE A 457 -10.30 -62.23 -45.24
N ASN A 458 -9.05 -62.62 -44.99
CA ASN A 458 -8.33 -63.64 -45.75
C ASN A 458 -8.90 -65.02 -45.55
N ILE A 459 -9.40 -65.36 -44.35
CA ILE A 459 -10.07 -66.66 -44.10
C ILE A 459 -11.45 -66.78 -44.82
N LYS A 460 -12.10 -65.65 -45.13
CA LYS A 460 -13.41 -65.60 -45.78
C LYS A 460 -13.31 -65.66 -47.33
N ARG A 461 -12.11 -65.59 -47.88
CA ARG A 461 -11.80 -65.81 -49.31
C ARG A 461 -11.49 -67.30 -49.57
#